data_08ac247de8d578afd93df5c30288eabb
#
_entry.id   08ac247de8d578afd93df5c30288eabb
#
_cell.length_a   1.000
_cell.length_b   1.000
_cell.length_c   1.000
_cell.angle_alpha   90.00
_cell.angle_beta   90.00
_cell.angle_gamma   90.00
#
_symmetry.space_group_name_H-M   'P 1'
#
loop_
_entity.id
_entity.type
_entity.pdbx_description
1 polymer ?
#
loop_
_entity_poly.entity_id
_entity_poly.type
_entity_poly.pdbx_seq_one_letter_code
_entity_poly.pdbx_strand_id
1 'polypeptide(L)'
;MTSYRRRIPQRNRARGSAAGNVITLLLFVGLIALGAYLLLGKKDENGTARSESASAVQRGEPDGDAPAPIEPVDGTPTLEAAATYEPKDNTLQIDISEYAGYGGLIVANGGLEPNPDSFFAKEYGFKVKITQSEHETWSPLNNGRLAATATTTDALAVLGRQFDAVIPLQIGYSRGADMVVVDRGIASVNQLADKVLAASQFNESEFFIRYLAQEAGVPISILRDLDARPEAGHLGLVFYDDAFIACDAYAHELTRSSPRLNGCVGWTPRTDEVVEKSAGKAKALVSNRNLLVIADVLAVNKGFAKAHPDMVRGLVHGILEGNRRLRDQQAQNIGVVAKAFGWSEADARNELSRVHLSNLPENRAFFAGTIDSAGSFGGIFQSSVLSYGSVIKNPTDPARFVDTSFLDALAGKGLFAEQKIAIAPIKTSTNASLEGDPLLSKDIRFFFEPNSAVLDRSAPQNAEYLDTINRFLTVSPGSTVLLRGHVDNARVNEFREQGGEQLVKSMALKAMELSRQRSLAVRDALTEKYKKLDVSRLEAVGRGWEEPASPDSNLNRRVEVQWFTLE
;
A
#
# COMPACT_ATOMS: atom_id res chain seq x y z
N MET A 1 28.97 56.40 34.31
CA MET A 1 29.17 57.63 33.55
C MET A 1 28.61 57.41 32.17
N THR A 2 27.75 58.29 31.72
CA THR A 2 27.10 58.49 30.41
C THR A 2 26.16 57.39 29.91
N SER A 3 24.88 57.61 30.21
CA SER A 3 23.69 56.91 29.69
C SER A 3 23.37 57.32 28.23
N TYR A 4 23.16 56.41 27.37
CA TYR A 4 22.60 56.65 26.01
C TYR A 4 21.17 56.16 25.97
N ARG A 5 20.18 57.08 26.03
CA ARG A 5 18.75 56.81 25.78
C ARG A 5 18.51 56.78 24.26
N ARG A 6 18.06 55.66 23.70
CA ARG A 6 17.49 55.58 22.35
C ARG A 6 16.00 55.91 22.39
N ARG A 7 15.59 56.90 21.62
CA ARG A 7 14.20 57.28 21.34
C ARG A 7 13.59 56.31 20.36
N ILE A 8 12.37 55.81 20.66
CA ILE A 8 11.52 55.01 19.79
C ILE A 8 10.63 55.97 18.97
N PRO A 9 10.52 55.84 17.63
CA PRO A 9 9.61 56.67 16.86
C PRO A 9 8.16 56.14 16.98
N GLN A 10 7.23 57.06 17.23
CA GLN A 10 5.79 56.80 17.25
C GLN A 10 5.28 56.53 15.82
N ARG A 11 4.58 55.41 15.64
CA ARG A 11 3.85 55.08 14.43
C ARG A 11 2.51 55.83 14.41
N ASN A 12 2.30 56.68 13.43
CA ASN A 12 1.02 57.30 13.10
C ASN A 12 -0.03 56.24 12.72
N ARG A 13 -1.13 56.19 13.47
CA ARG A 13 -2.34 55.48 13.10
C ARG A 13 -3.11 56.29 12.06
N ALA A 14 -3.16 55.81 10.83
CA ALA A 14 -4.09 56.33 9.83
C ALA A 14 -5.53 55.98 10.25
N ARG A 15 -6.38 56.98 10.44
CA ARG A 15 -7.81 56.85 10.64
C ARG A 15 -8.45 56.52 9.30
N GLY A 16 -8.98 55.26 9.12
CA GLY A 16 -9.81 54.93 7.99
C GLY A 16 -11.10 55.77 8.00
N SER A 17 -11.49 56.32 6.86
CA SER A 17 -12.69 57.14 6.74
C SER A 17 -13.96 56.30 6.91
N ALA A 18 -14.96 56.83 7.62
CA ALA A 18 -16.26 56.19 7.85
C ALA A 18 -16.97 55.75 6.56
N ALA A 19 -16.70 56.37 5.43
CA ALA A 19 -17.23 56.03 4.13
C ALA A 19 -16.72 54.68 3.58
N GLY A 20 -15.44 54.30 3.86
CA GLY A 20 -14.91 52.99 3.42
C GLY A 20 -15.57 51.81 4.14
N ASN A 21 -15.85 51.98 5.42
CA ASN A 21 -16.48 50.93 6.23
C ASN A 21 -17.94 50.68 5.83
N VAL A 22 -18.66 51.72 5.41
CA VAL A 22 -20.08 51.60 4.93
C VAL A 22 -20.14 50.87 3.60
N ILE A 23 -19.22 51.15 2.67
CA ILE A 23 -19.16 50.47 1.36
C ILE A 23 -18.83 48.98 1.54
N THR A 24 -17.90 48.63 2.43
CA THR A 24 -17.53 47.23 2.71
C THR A 24 -18.71 46.47 3.34
N LEU A 25 -19.46 47.11 4.26
CA LEU A 25 -20.63 46.52 4.87
C LEU A 25 -21.75 46.27 3.86
N LEU A 26 -21.99 47.21 2.94
CA LEU A 26 -23.00 47.07 1.88
C LEU A 26 -22.64 45.96 0.88
N LEU A 27 -21.37 45.79 0.55
CA LEU A 27 -20.91 44.68 -0.29
C LEU A 27 -21.09 43.31 0.39
N PHE A 28 -20.82 43.22 1.70
CA PHE A 28 -21.04 41.99 2.47
C PHE A 28 -22.53 41.63 2.56
N VAL A 29 -23.40 42.60 2.81
CA VAL A 29 -24.87 42.40 2.86
C VAL A 29 -25.40 42.02 1.48
N GLY A 30 -24.88 42.63 0.40
CA GLY A 30 -25.24 42.28 -0.97
C GLY A 30 -24.86 40.85 -1.36
N LEU A 31 -23.69 40.37 -0.95
CA LEU A 31 -23.23 38.98 -1.17
C LEU A 31 -24.07 37.96 -0.38
N ILE A 32 -24.45 38.28 0.86
CA ILE A 32 -25.31 37.42 1.67
C ILE A 32 -26.73 37.34 1.06
N ALA A 33 -27.27 38.47 0.60
CA ALA A 33 -28.57 38.51 -0.07
C ALA A 33 -28.60 37.74 -1.39
N LEU A 34 -27.52 37.82 -2.18
CA LEU A 34 -27.35 37.06 -3.42
C LEU A 34 -27.23 35.55 -3.14
N GLY A 35 -26.48 35.16 -2.11
CA GLY A 35 -26.37 33.76 -1.67
C GLY A 35 -27.72 33.20 -1.19
N ALA A 36 -28.49 33.98 -0.41
CA ALA A 36 -29.82 33.58 0.02
C ALA A 36 -30.83 33.51 -1.16
N TYR A 37 -30.72 34.41 -2.14
CA TYR A 37 -31.57 34.38 -3.33
C TYR A 37 -31.27 33.15 -4.21
N LEU A 38 -30.02 32.75 -4.36
CA LEU A 38 -29.63 31.56 -5.11
C LEU A 38 -30.03 30.26 -4.39
N LEU A 39 -30.05 30.25 -3.06
CA LEU A 39 -30.48 29.10 -2.25
C LEU A 39 -31.99 28.96 -2.12
N LEU A 40 -32.73 30.06 -2.17
CA LEU A 40 -34.21 30.08 -1.96
C LEU A 40 -35.00 30.13 -3.27
N GLY A 41 -34.33 30.31 -4.42
CA GLY A 41 -34.96 30.57 -5.73
C GLY A 41 -35.39 29.34 -6.54
N LYS A 42 -35.42 28.14 -5.97
CA LYS A 42 -36.02 26.93 -6.60
C LYS A 42 -37.13 26.35 -5.70
N LYS A 43 -38.33 26.85 -5.86
CA LYS A 43 -39.56 26.16 -5.46
C LYS A 43 -40.09 25.46 -6.70
N ASP A 44 -39.93 24.15 -6.79
CA ASP A 44 -40.74 23.30 -7.66
C ASP A 44 -41.90 22.75 -6.81
N GLU A 45 -43.11 23.06 -7.28
CA GLU A 45 -44.35 22.48 -6.77
C GLU A 45 -44.42 21.00 -7.17
N ASN A 46 -44.19 20.09 -6.22
CA ASN A 46 -44.99 18.87 -6.09
C ASN A 46 -44.56 18.14 -4.81
N GLY A 47 -45.51 18.13 -3.87
CA GLY A 47 -45.31 17.50 -2.57
C GLY A 47 -45.31 15.98 -2.65
N THR A 48 -44.24 15.40 -2.21
CA THR A 48 -44.18 14.09 -1.52
C THR A 48 -42.95 14.09 -0.63
N ALA A 49 -43.16 13.93 0.66
CA ALA A 49 -42.07 13.78 1.62
C ALA A 49 -41.24 12.52 1.26
N ARG A 50 -39.99 12.72 0.89
CA ARG A 50 -39.01 11.64 0.75
C ARG A 50 -38.15 11.62 2.01
N SER A 51 -38.27 10.55 2.75
CA SER A 51 -37.33 10.16 3.79
C SER A 51 -35.94 10.09 3.14
N GLU A 52 -34.94 10.72 3.73
CA GLU A 52 -33.53 10.51 3.38
C GLU A 52 -33.14 9.08 3.77
N SER A 53 -33.34 8.15 2.85
CA SER A 53 -32.70 6.85 2.88
C SER A 53 -31.32 7.02 2.27
N ALA A 54 -30.29 6.48 2.93
CA ALA A 54 -28.93 6.40 2.46
C ALA A 54 -28.91 6.04 0.98
N SER A 55 -28.32 6.92 0.17
CA SER A 55 -28.13 6.70 -1.26
C SER A 55 -27.16 5.56 -1.44
N ALA A 56 -27.67 4.40 -1.85
CA ALA A 56 -26.84 3.44 -2.57
C ALA A 56 -26.21 4.20 -3.74
N VAL A 57 -24.87 4.15 -3.84
CA VAL A 57 -24.12 4.71 -4.96
C VAL A 57 -24.69 4.07 -6.22
N GLN A 58 -25.51 4.83 -6.97
CA GLN A 58 -25.91 4.44 -8.31
C GLN A 58 -24.63 4.43 -9.16
N ARG A 59 -24.20 3.25 -9.57
CA ARG A 59 -23.20 3.08 -10.63
C ARG A 59 -23.76 3.77 -11.87
N GLY A 60 -23.26 4.99 -12.13
CA GLY A 60 -23.61 5.74 -13.34
C GLY A 60 -23.05 5.01 -14.55
N GLU A 61 -23.88 4.87 -15.58
CA GLU A 61 -23.42 4.53 -16.93
C GLU A 61 -22.46 5.62 -17.45
N PRO A 62 -21.48 5.29 -18.32
CA PRO A 62 -20.42 6.19 -18.73
C PRO A 62 -20.92 7.18 -19.80
N ASP A 63 -21.50 8.27 -19.36
CA ASP A 63 -21.70 9.48 -20.16
C ASP A 63 -21.38 10.70 -19.27
N GLY A 64 -20.10 10.95 -19.10
CA GLY A 64 -19.58 12.08 -18.32
C GLY A 64 -18.08 12.18 -18.53
N ASP A 65 -17.54 13.36 -18.45
CA ASP A 65 -16.12 13.68 -18.62
C ASP A 65 -15.22 12.67 -17.88
N ALA A 66 -14.13 12.24 -18.54
CA ALA A 66 -13.12 11.36 -17.94
C ALA A 66 -12.65 11.92 -16.60
N PRO A 67 -12.41 11.06 -15.59
CA PRO A 67 -11.85 11.50 -14.32
C PRO A 67 -10.60 12.35 -14.56
N ALA A 68 -10.51 13.50 -13.89
CA ALA A 68 -9.34 14.37 -13.97
C ALA A 68 -8.36 14.05 -12.83
N PRO A 69 -7.03 14.10 -13.11
CA PRO A 69 -6.05 13.97 -12.04
C PRO A 69 -6.11 15.15 -11.08
N ILE A 70 -5.75 14.90 -9.83
CA ILE A 70 -5.60 15.93 -8.79
C ILE A 70 -4.18 16.48 -8.80
N GLU A 71 -4.01 17.71 -8.29
CA GLU A 71 -2.68 18.29 -8.06
C GLU A 71 -1.99 17.49 -6.95
N PRO A 72 -0.78 16.95 -7.18
CA PRO A 72 -0.03 16.22 -6.16
C PRO A 72 0.29 17.09 -4.96
N VAL A 73 0.15 16.54 -3.76
CA VAL A 73 0.57 17.19 -2.52
C VAL A 73 2.08 17.05 -2.36
N ASP A 74 2.77 18.17 -2.19
CA ASP A 74 4.21 18.20 -1.90
C ASP A 74 4.46 17.82 -0.43
N GLY A 75 5.28 16.80 -0.20
CA GLY A 75 5.58 16.30 1.15
C GLY A 75 4.50 15.36 1.67
N THR A 76 4.21 15.41 2.96
CA THR A 76 3.18 14.56 3.62
C THR A 76 1.84 15.29 3.70
N PRO A 77 0.71 14.56 3.74
CA PRO A 77 -0.61 15.19 3.82
C PRO A 77 -0.75 16.02 5.11
N THR A 78 -1.52 17.09 5.04
CA THR A 78 -1.85 17.92 6.21
C THR A 78 -3.17 17.48 6.81
N LEU A 79 -3.19 17.16 8.10
CA LEU A 79 -4.39 16.78 8.82
C LEU A 79 -4.97 17.98 9.59
N GLU A 80 -6.30 17.98 9.78
CA GLU A 80 -6.94 18.89 10.71
C GLU A 80 -6.43 18.66 12.14
N ALA A 81 -6.52 19.70 13.00
CA ALA A 81 -6.01 19.63 14.37
C ALA A 81 -6.68 18.49 15.16
N ALA A 82 -5.87 17.81 15.99
CA ALA A 82 -6.35 16.72 16.81
C ALA A 82 -7.40 17.19 17.84
N ALA A 83 -8.49 16.43 17.94
CA ALA A 83 -9.54 16.60 18.95
C ALA A 83 -10.07 15.24 19.40
N THR A 84 -10.60 15.17 20.62
CA THR A 84 -11.18 13.95 21.17
C THR A 84 -12.56 13.68 20.55
N TYR A 85 -12.79 12.46 20.12
CA TYR A 85 -14.12 11.99 19.74
C TYR A 85 -14.94 11.69 20.98
N GLU A 86 -16.21 12.15 20.98
CA GLU A 86 -17.19 11.85 22.04
C GLU A 86 -18.37 11.06 21.45
N PRO A 87 -18.67 9.86 21.99
CA PRO A 87 -19.78 9.05 21.51
C PRO A 87 -21.13 9.70 21.83
N LYS A 88 -22.05 9.72 20.85
CA LYS A 88 -23.42 10.19 21.03
C LYS A 88 -24.34 8.99 21.18
N ASP A 89 -25.22 9.01 22.21
CA ASP A 89 -26.19 7.94 22.48
C ASP A 89 -25.56 6.54 22.50
N ASN A 90 -24.38 6.42 23.08
CA ASN A 90 -23.58 5.19 23.10
C ASN A 90 -23.38 4.58 21.69
N THR A 91 -23.29 5.42 20.66
CA THR A 91 -23.08 4.98 19.29
C THR A 91 -21.75 5.53 18.76
N LEU A 92 -20.89 4.63 18.29
CA LEU A 92 -19.60 4.96 17.69
C LEU A 92 -19.73 5.13 16.18
N GLN A 93 -19.11 6.16 15.64
CA GLN A 93 -19.00 6.40 14.20
C GLN A 93 -17.67 5.78 13.72
N ILE A 94 -17.74 4.83 12.81
CA ILE A 94 -16.56 4.15 12.22
C ILE A 94 -16.68 4.25 10.72
N ASP A 95 -15.56 4.51 10.03
CA ASP A 95 -15.50 4.54 8.58
C ASP A 95 -14.62 3.42 8.03
N ILE A 96 -15.01 2.85 6.90
CA ILE A 96 -14.30 1.81 6.16
C ILE A 96 -14.42 2.06 4.65
N SER A 97 -13.53 1.49 3.83
CA SER A 97 -13.71 1.43 2.37
C SER A 97 -14.45 0.16 1.93
N GLU A 98 -14.80 0.08 0.63
CA GLU A 98 -15.39 -1.12 0.02
C GLU A 98 -14.30 -2.19 -0.15
N TYR A 99 -14.13 -3.00 0.88
CA TYR A 99 -13.11 -4.05 0.93
C TYR A 99 -13.51 -5.20 1.86
N ALA A 100 -13.40 -6.43 1.38
CA ALA A 100 -13.85 -7.63 2.10
C ALA A 100 -13.15 -7.86 3.44
N GLY A 101 -11.94 -7.30 3.62
CA GLY A 101 -11.17 -7.39 4.87
C GLY A 101 -11.89 -6.80 6.07
N TYR A 102 -12.82 -5.88 5.86
CA TYR A 102 -13.62 -5.27 6.94
C TYR A 102 -14.89 -6.05 7.28
N GLY A 103 -15.09 -7.19 6.63
CA GLY A 103 -16.25 -8.07 6.87
C GLY A 103 -16.43 -8.50 8.32
N GLY A 104 -15.32 -8.65 9.09
CA GLY A 104 -15.40 -9.00 10.50
C GLY A 104 -16.12 -7.93 11.35
N LEU A 105 -15.83 -6.65 11.13
CA LEU A 105 -16.53 -5.54 11.78
C LEU A 105 -18.02 -5.55 11.40
N ILE A 106 -18.33 -5.71 10.11
CA ILE A 106 -19.69 -5.75 9.58
C ILE A 106 -20.49 -6.91 10.19
N VAL A 107 -19.89 -8.10 10.30
CA VAL A 107 -20.54 -9.28 10.90
C VAL A 107 -20.77 -9.09 12.41
N ALA A 108 -19.82 -8.52 13.13
CA ALA A 108 -19.97 -8.24 14.55
C ALA A 108 -21.09 -7.21 14.82
N ASN A 109 -21.26 -6.25 13.91
CA ASN A 109 -22.34 -5.25 13.98
C ASN A 109 -23.70 -5.76 13.45
N GLY A 110 -23.68 -6.78 12.58
CA GLY A 110 -24.86 -7.27 11.88
C GLY A 110 -25.32 -6.39 10.72
N GLY A 111 -24.40 -5.64 10.10
CA GLY A 111 -24.61 -4.70 9.00
C GLY A 111 -23.92 -3.36 9.26
N LEU A 112 -24.34 -2.31 8.54
CA LEU A 112 -23.73 -0.98 8.64
C LEU A 112 -24.39 -0.08 9.70
N GLU A 113 -25.70 -0.24 9.90
CA GLU A 113 -26.49 0.61 10.80
C GLU A 113 -26.35 0.19 12.28
N PRO A 114 -26.60 1.13 13.23
CA PRO A 114 -26.63 0.83 14.65
C PRO A 114 -27.63 -0.27 14.98
N ASN A 115 -27.15 -1.37 15.53
CA ASN A 115 -27.96 -2.57 15.76
C ASN A 115 -27.95 -2.95 17.25
N PRO A 116 -29.13 -2.97 17.93
CA PRO A 116 -29.25 -3.38 19.33
C PRO A 116 -28.95 -4.88 19.54
N ASP A 117 -29.04 -5.67 18.47
CA ASP A 117 -28.72 -7.09 18.49
C ASP A 117 -27.28 -7.42 18.10
N SER A 118 -26.46 -6.41 17.83
CA SER A 118 -25.04 -6.55 17.52
C SER A 118 -24.25 -7.17 18.68
N PHE A 119 -23.08 -7.74 18.36
CA PHE A 119 -22.13 -8.18 19.37
C PHE A 119 -21.74 -7.04 20.33
N PHE A 120 -21.52 -5.85 19.78
CA PHE A 120 -21.15 -4.66 20.55
C PHE A 120 -22.22 -4.25 21.54
N ALA A 121 -23.49 -4.26 21.14
CA ALA A 121 -24.60 -3.88 21.99
C ALA A 121 -24.85 -4.90 23.11
N LYS A 122 -24.80 -6.20 22.79
CA LYS A 122 -25.07 -7.27 23.74
C LYS A 122 -23.96 -7.45 24.78
N GLU A 123 -22.70 -7.41 24.35
CA GLU A 123 -21.55 -7.69 25.22
C GLU A 123 -20.97 -6.45 25.91
N TYR A 124 -21.14 -5.26 25.28
CA TYR A 124 -20.47 -4.03 25.71
C TYR A 124 -21.38 -2.83 25.90
N GLY A 125 -22.67 -2.92 25.55
CA GLY A 125 -23.67 -1.88 25.80
C GLY A 125 -23.56 -0.65 24.89
N PHE A 126 -22.82 -0.71 23.79
CA PHE A 126 -22.75 0.36 22.81
C PHE A 126 -23.11 -0.14 21.40
N LYS A 127 -23.46 0.77 20.53
CA LYS A 127 -23.76 0.49 19.12
C LYS A 127 -22.68 1.06 18.20
N VAL A 128 -22.62 0.56 16.99
CA VAL A 128 -21.71 1.05 15.96
C VAL A 128 -22.51 1.44 14.72
N LYS A 129 -22.24 2.63 14.19
CA LYS A 129 -22.63 3.04 12.85
C LYS A 129 -21.38 3.00 11.98
N ILE A 130 -21.47 2.26 10.87
CA ILE A 130 -20.39 2.12 9.90
C ILE A 130 -20.76 2.95 8.68
N THR A 131 -19.87 3.84 8.27
CA THR A 131 -19.94 4.55 6.98
C THR A 131 -18.91 3.97 6.02
N GLN A 132 -19.13 4.20 4.73
CA GLN A 132 -18.23 3.74 3.65
C GLN A 132 -17.73 4.94 2.87
N SER A 133 -16.43 5.05 2.77
CA SER A 133 -15.74 6.10 1.99
C SER A 133 -14.57 5.49 1.25
N GLU A 134 -14.43 5.81 -0.02
CA GLU A 134 -13.23 5.47 -0.78
C GLU A 134 -12.12 6.53 -0.61
N HIS A 135 -12.49 7.69 -0.08
CA HIS A 135 -11.54 8.73 0.31
C HIS A 135 -11.00 8.50 1.72
N GLU A 136 -9.75 8.87 1.93
CA GLU A 136 -9.09 8.73 3.22
C GLU A 136 -9.74 9.58 4.31
N THR A 137 -10.10 8.96 5.43
CA THR A 137 -10.80 9.59 6.55
C THR A 137 -9.90 9.93 7.74
N TRP A 138 -8.60 10.12 7.50
CA TRP A 138 -7.62 10.43 8.54
C TRP A 138 -7.88 11.78 9.24
N SER A 139 -8.23 12.84 8.51
CA SER A 139 -8.62 14.12 9.10
C SER A 139 -9.91 14.04 9.93
N PRO A 140 -11.00 13.40 9.47
CA PRO A 140 -12.16 13.10 10.30
C PRO A 140 -11.88 12.31 11.57
N LEU A 141 -10.96 11.35 11.53
CA LEU A 141 -10.50 10.66 12.73
C LEU A 141 -9.73 11.59 13.66
N ASN A 142 -8.75 12.32 13.11
CA ASN A 142 -7.86 13.18 13.88
C ASN A 142 -8.61 14.28 14.61
N ASN A 143 -9.59 14.92 13.95
CA ASN A 143 -10.38 16.03 14.51
C ASN A 143 -11.57 15.58 15.40
N GLY A 144 -11.73 14.29 15.68
CA GLY A 144 -12.76 13.76 16.58
C GLY A 144 -14.16 13.64 15.96
N ARG A 145 -14.31 13.62 14.63
CA ARG A 145 -15.58 13.30 13.96
C ARG A 145 -15.84 11.80 13.90
N LEU A 146 -14.80 10.97 13.90
CA LEU A 146 -14.87 9.51 13.91
C LEU A 146 -14.23 8.95 15.18
N ALA A 147 -14.80 7.86 15.70
CA ALA A 147 -14.23 7.06 16.79
C ALA A 147 -13.04 6.24 16.29
N ALA A 148 -13.21 5.65 15.12
CA ALA A 148 -12.21 4.81 14.46
C ALA A 148 -12.38 4.86 12.95
N THR A 149 -11.31 4.51 12.23
CA THR A 149 -11.33 4.22 10.80
C THR A 149 -10.44 3.01 10.51
N ALA A 150 -10.78 2.25 9.48
CA ALA A 150 -9.86 1.27 8.93
C ALA A 150 -8.84 2.02 8.04
N THR A 151 -7.59 1.62 8.12
CA THR A 151 -6.48 2.13 7.28
C THR A 151 -5.39 1.08 7.23
N THR A 152 -4.28 1.38 6.55
CA THR A 152 -3.17 0.46 6.41
C THR A 152 -1.94 0.92 7.20
N THR A 153 -1.07 -0.02 7.56
CA THR A 153 0.12 0.27 8.38
C THR A 153 1.11 1.20 7.66
N ASP A 154 1.20 1.12 6.35
CA ASP A 154 2.08 1.95 5.53
C ASP A 154 1.68 3.44 5.56
N ALA A 155 0.37 3.75 5.55
CA ALA A 155 -0.15 5.11 5.65
C ALA A 155 0.28 5.82 6.94
N LEU A 156 0.43 5.09 8.05
CA LEU A 156 0.88 5.66 9.33
C LEU A 156 2.27 6.29 9.27
N ALA A 157 3.15 5.77 8.40
CA ALA A 157 4.49 6.34 8.20
C ALA A 157 4.41 7.72 7.56
N VAL A 158 3.52 7.92 6.60
CA VAL A 158 3.28 9.18 5.90
C VAL A 158 2.60 10.19 6.83
N LEU A 159 1.60 9.75 7.58
CA LEU A 159 0.84 10.59 8.52
C LEU A 159 1.70 11.09 9.68
N GLY A 160 2.62 10.27 10.16
CA GLY A 160 3.65 10.66 11.11
C GLY A 160 3.10 11.22 12.44
N ARG A 161 3.75 12.27 12.94
CA ARG A 161 3.44 12.83 14.27
C ARG A 161 2.13 13.60 14.35
N GLN A 162 1.60 14.06 13.24
CA GLN A 162 0.34 14.82 13.20
C GLN A 162 -0.89 13.94 13.39
N PHE A 163 -0.77 12.63 13.18
CA PHE A 163 -1.86 11.68 13.34
C PHE A 163 -1.95 11.22 14.80
N ASP A 164 -2.94 11.72 15.53
CA ASP A 164 -3.13 11.42 16.96
C ASP A 164 -4.10 10.25 17.14
N ALA A 165 -3.66 9.09 16.67
CA ALA A 165 -4.38 7.83 16.74
C ALA A 165 -3.61 6.77 17.52
N VAL A 166 -4.33 5.74 17.98
CA VAL A 166 -3.76 4.48 18.48
C VAL A 166 -4.22 3.32 17.60
N ILE A 167 -3.38 2.32 17.46
CA ILE A 167 -3.62 1.11 16.69
C ILE A 167 -3.68 -0.07 17.65
N PRO A 168 -4.88 -0.46 18.11
CA PRO A 168 -5.07 -1.56 19.05
C PRO A 168 -5.18 -2.93 18.37
N LEU A 169 -5.36 -2.97 17.04
CA LEU A 169 -5.72 -4.18 16.31
C LEU A 169 -5.22 -4.14 14.87
N GLN A 170 -4.65 -5.25 14.40
CA GLN A 170 -4.57 -5.60 13.00
C GLN A 170 -5.87 -6.31 12.59
N ILE A 171 -6.58 -5.78 11.59
CA ILE A 171 -7.80 -6.39 11.08
C ILE A 171 -7.47 -7.61 10.24
N GLY A 172 -6.50 -7.47 9.33
CA GLY A 172 -6.08 -8.53 8.44
C GLY A 172 -4.91 -8.16 7.56
N TYR A 173 -4.61 -9.03 6.59
CA TYR A 173 -3.74 -8.73 5.46
C TYR A 173 -4.54 -8.79 4.19
N SER A 174 -4.32 -7.84 3.30
CA SER A 174 -4.66 -8.04 1.90
C SER A 174 -3.77 -9.12 1.30
N ARG A 175 -4.39 -10.07 0.59
CA ARG A 175 -3.71 -11.22 -0.02
C ARG A 175 -4.23 -11.52 -1.41
N GLY A 176 -4.04 -10.57 -2.31
CA GLY A 176 -4.45 -10.64 -3.70
C GLY A 176 -5.57 -9.66 -4.06
N ALA A 177 -6.01 -8.82 -3.12
CA ALA A 177 -6.96 -7.75 -3.43
C ALA A 177 -6.26 -6.56 -4.10
N ASP A 178 -5.10 -6.14 -3.58
CA ASP A 178 -4.34 -5.05 -4.18
C ASP A 178 -3.60 -5.51 -5.42
N MET A 179 -3.72 -4.72 -6.50
CA MET A 179 -3.18 -5.06 -7.82
C MET A 179 -2.60 -3.84 -8.53
N VAL A 180 -1.59 -4.13 -9.34
CA VAL A 180 -1.14 -3.25 -10.43
C VAL A 180 -1.71 -3.79 -11.73
N VAL A 181 -2.64 -3.06 -12.32
CA VAL A 181 -3.27 -3.40 -13.62
C VAL A 181 -2.61 -2.57 -14.70
N VAL A 182 -2.19 -3.20 -15.79
CA VAL A 182 -1.41 -2.54 -16.85
C VAL A 182 -1.84 -2.97 -18.25
N ASP A 183 -1.35 -2.23 -19.25
CA ASP A 183 -1.46 -2.64 -20.65
C ASP A 183 -0.92 -4.06 -20.85
N ARG A 184 -1.62 -4.86 -21.65
CA ARG A 184 -1.30 -6.29 -21.85
C ARG A 184 0.14 -6.56 -22.27
N GLY A 185 0.80 -5.61 -22.94
CA GLY A 185 2.19 -5.75 -23.42
C GLY A 185 3.25 -5.62 -22.34
N ILE A 186 2.91 -5.13 -21.14
CA ILE A 186 3.85 -4.95 -20.03
C ILE A 186 3.94 -6.26 -19.26
N ALA A 187 5.12 -6.90 -19.23
CA ALA A 187 5.31 -8.23 -18.66
C ALA A 187 5.98 -8.23 -17.28
N SER A 188 6.68 -7.15 -16.89
CA SER A 188 7.37 -7.06 -15.60
C SER A 188 7.37 -5.65 -15.04
N VAL A 189 7.66 -5.51 -13.74
CA VAL A 189 7.78 -4.21 -13.05
C VAL A 189 8.89 -3.36 -13.67
N ASN A 190 9.98 -3.95 -14.15
CA ASN A 190 11.08 -3.22 -14.82
C ASN A 190 10.62 -2.53 -16.12
N GLN A 191 9.59 -3.08 -16.80
CA GLN A 191 9.03 -2.48 -18.03
C GLN A 191 8.09 -1.30 -17.74
N LEU A 192 7.88 -0.95 -16.47
CA LEU A 192 7.18 0.28 -16.07
C LEU A 192 8.05 1.54 -16.22
N ALA A 193 9.34 1.41 -16.48
CA ALA A 193 10.18 2.54 -16.90
C ALA A 193 9.57 3.22 -18.14
N ASP A 194 9.52 4.56 -18.14
CA ASP A 194 8.91 5.41 -19.17
C ASP A 194 7.38 5.20 -19.35
N LYS A 195 6.70 4.56 -18.40
CA LYS A 195 5.24 4.40 -18.37
C LYS A 195 4.61 5.34 -17.36
N VAL A 196 3.28 5.54 -17.49
CA VAL A 196 2.50 6.37 -16.57
C VAL A 196 1.37 5.53 -15.97
N LEU A 197 1.31 5.47 -14.63
CA LEU A 197 0.25 4.80 -13.91
C LEU A 197 -0.58 5.80 -13.10
N ALA A 198 -1.87 5.49 -12.98
CA ALA A 198 -2.81 6.18 -12.10
C ALA A 198 -2.84 5.51 -10.73
N ALA A 199 -2.86 6.29 -9.65
CA ALA A 199 -2.96 5.83 -8.28
C ALA A 199 -3.68 6.87 -7.39
N SER A 200 -4.01 6.52 -6.16
CA SER A 200 -4.36 7.48 -5.11
C SER A 200 -3.12 7.80 -4.28
N GLN A 201 -2.99 9.07 -3.82
CA GLN A 201 -1.79 9.51 -3.11
C GLN A 201 -1.84 9.14 -1.63
N PHE A 202 -0.72 8.67 -1.07
CA PHE A 202 -0.46 8.38 0.34
C PHE A 202 -1.14 7.14 0.94
N ASN A 203 -1.96 6.42 0.19
CA ASN A 203 -2.54 5.16 0.63
C ASN A 203 -1.74 3.94 0.14
N GLU A 204 -2.25 2.73 0.42
CA GLU A 204 -1.64 1.46 0.05
C GLU A 204 -1.40 1.31 -1.46
N SER A 205 -2.20 1.97 -2.32
CA SER A 205 -2.01 1.92 -3.78
C SER A 205 -0.69 2.58 -4.19
N GLU A 206 -0.42 3.80 -3.68
CA GLU A 206 0.87 4.46 -3.92
C GLU A 206 2.01 3.71 -3.25
N PHE A 207 1.81 3.27 -1.99
CA PHE A 207 2.85 2.50 -1.30
C PHE A 207 3.21 1.23 -2.07
N PHE A 208 2.24 0.47 -2.54
CA PHE A 208 2.47 -0.78 -3.24
C PHE A 208 3.31 -0.60 -4.51
N ILE A 209 2.97 0.37 -5.35
CA ILE A 209 3.75 0.62 -6.55
C ILE A 209 5.13 1.22 -6.25
N ARG A 210 5.26 2.08 -5.24
CA ARG A 210 6.56 2.58 -4.79
C ARG A 210 7.46 1.46 -4.29
N TYR A 211 6.91 0.55 -3.48
CA TYR A 211 7.61 -0.63 -2.99
C TYR A 211 8.13 -1.49 -4.15
N LEU A 212 7.26 -1.85 -5.10
CA LEU A 212 7.64 -2.67 -6.26
C LEU A 212 8.68 -1.97 -7.15
N ALA A 213 8.49 -0.69 -7.44
CA ALA A 213 9.42 0.11 -8.24
C ALA A 213 10.80 0.23 -7.58
N GLN A 214 10.84 0.46 -6.26
CA GLN A 214 12.08 0.48 -5.47
C GLN A 214 12.82 -0.87 -5.56
N GLU A 215 12.09 -1.97 -5.38
CA GLU A 215 12.68 -3.30 -5.45
C GLU A 215 13.18 -3.67 -6.87
N ALA A 216 12.49 -3.18 -7.90
CA ALA A 216 12.93 -3.31 -9.29
C ALA A 216 14.05 -2.32 -9.70
N GLY A 217 14.35 -1.33 -8.87
CA GLY A 217 15.31 -0.27 -9.20
C GLY A 217 14.79 0.73 -10.24
N VAL A 218 13.48 0.89 -10.36
CA VAL A 218 12.83 1.86 -11.26
C VAL A 218 12.51 3.14 -10.47
N PRO A 219 13.17 4.27 -10.77
CA PRO A 219 12.85 5.54 -10.10
C PRO A 219 11.44 6.03 -10.45
N ILE A 220 10.88 6.90 -9.61
CA ILE A 220 9.53 7.44 -9.81
C ILE A 220 9.58 8.95 -10.05
N SER A 221 8.82 9.42 -11.03
CA SER A 221 8.49 10.82 -11.30
C SER A 221 7.03 11.07 -10.96
N ILE A 222 6.75 12.04 -10.08
CA ILE A 222 5.37 12.48 -9.83
C ILE A 222 4.98 13.49 -10.90
N LEU A 223 3.87 13.24 -11.57
CA LEU A 223 3.36 14.06 -12.66
C LEU A 223 2.11 14.83 -12.20
N ARG A 224 1.98 16.08 -12.64
CA ARG A 224 0.83 16.94 -12.29
C ARG A 224 -0.41 16.65 -13.14
N ASP A 225 -0.18 16.17 -14.36
CA ASP A 225 -1.25 15.90 -15.33
C ASP A 225 -0.83 14.81 -16.31
N LEU A 226 -1.74 14.43 -17.20
CA LEU A 226 -1.52 13.40 -18.21
C LEU A 226 -0.72 13.89 -19.44
N ASP A 227 -0.46 15.18 -19.56
CA ASP A 227 0.34 15.74 -20.66
C ASP A 227 1.83 15.77 -20.30
N ALA A 228 2.15 15.74 -19.00
CA ALA A 228 3.51 15.59 -18.50
C ALA A 228 4.09 14.20 -18.85
N ARG A 229 5.42 14.12 -18.91
CA ARG A 229 6.16 12.87 -19.14
C ARG A 229 7.13 12.63 -17.99
N PRO A 230 7.32 11.38 -17.58
CA PRO A 230 8.35 11.05 -16.60
C PRO A 230 9.75 11.35 -17.15
N GLU A 231 10.70 11.52 -16.28
CA GLU A 231 12.13 11.50 -16.66
C GLU A 231 12.46 10.16 -17.31
N ALA A 232 13.44 10.16 -18.22
CA ALA A 232 13.83 8.94 -18.94
C ALA A 232 14.22 7.82 -17.96
N GLY A 233 13.65 6.65 -18.12
CA GLY A 233 13.86 5.49 -17.25
C GLY A 233 13.04 5.52 -15.95
N HIS A 234 12.22 6.55 -15.70
CA HIS A 234 11.37 6.64 -14.53
C HIS A 234 9.95 6.12 -14.82
N LEU A 235 9.30 5.61 -13.80
CA LEU A 235 7.85 5.41 -13.76
C LEU A 235 7.17 6.74 -13.40
N GLY A 236 6.24 7.21 -14.24
CA GLY A 236 5.37 8.34 -13.94
C GLY A 236 4.18 7.92 -13.07
N LEU A 237 3.89 8.65 -12.00
CA LEU A 237 2.65 8.50 -11.23
C LEU A 237 1.82 9.77 -11.37
N VAL A 238 0.53 9.60 -11.68
CA VAL A 238 -0.50 10.63 -11.70
C VAL A 238 -1.54 10.25 -10.65
N PHE A 239 -1.96 11.20 -9.82
CA PHE A 239 -2.86 10.93 -8.71
C PHE A 239 -4.30 11.34 -9.00
N TYR A 240 -5.21 10.60 -8.39
CA TYR A 240 -6.65 10.81 -8.38
C TYR A 240 -7.17 10.81 -6.95
N ASP A 241 -8.39 11.29 -6.74
CA ASP A 241 -8.99 11.42 -5.41
C ASP A 241 -9.02 10.12 -4.61
N ASP A 242 -9.26 9.00 -5.30
CA ASP A 242 -9.19 7.66 -4.73
C ASP A 242 -8.70 6.62 -5.77
N ALA A 243 -8.42 5.40 -5.32
CA ALA A 243 -7.88 4.35 -6.17
C ALA A 243 -8.91 3.79 -7.17
N PHE A 244 -10.21 3.86 -6.88
CA PHE A 244 -11.25 3.43 -7.80
C PHE A 244 -11.37 4.42 -8.96
N ILE A 245 -11.37 5.73 -8.65
CA ILE A 245 -11.33 6.79 -9.66
C ILE A 245 -10.06 6.71 -10.52
N ALA A 246 -8.90 6.38 -9.92
CA ALA A 246 -7.66 6.16 -10.66
C ALA A 246 -7.79 5.02 -11.68
N CYS A 247 -8.42 3.91 -11.29
CA CYS A 247 -8.65 2.78 -12.19
C CYS A 247 -9.74 3.06 -13.23
N ASP A 248 -10.75 3.86 -12.91
CA ASP A 248 -11.73 4.36 -13.89
C ASP A 248 -11.09 5.25 -14.94
N ALA A 249 -10.16 6.11 -14.54
CA ALA A 249 -9.40 6.94 -15.47
C ALA A 249 -8.57 6.09 -16.44
N TYR A 250 -7.92 5.04 -15.95
CA TYR A 250 -7.23 4.10 -16.83
C TYR A 250 -8.18 3.35 -17.77
N ALA A 251 -9.30 2.86 -17.26
CA ALA A 251 -10.32 2.21 -18.09
C ALA A 251 -10.84 3.13 -19.21
N HIS A 252 -11.03 4.41 -18.89
CA HIS A 252 -11.40 5.42 -19.90
C HIS A 252 -10.27 5.62 -20.93
N GLU A 253 -9.03 5.76 -20.50
CA GLU A 253 -7.88 5.92 -21.41
C GLU A 253 -7.71 4.72 -22.37
N LEU A 254 -8.05 3.50 -21.95
CA LEU A 254 -8.05 2.30 -22.83
C LEU A 254 -9.03 2.40 -24.02
N THR A 255 -10.01 3.30 -23.98
CA THR A 255 -10.95 3.54 -25.08
C THR A 255 -10.41 4.49 -26.15
N ARG A 256 -9.35 5.25 -25.82
CA ARG A 256 -8.77 6.26 -26.71
C ARG A 256 -7.88 5.63 -27.78
N SER A 257 -7.74 6.32 -28.91
CA SER A 257 -6.80 5.93 -29.97
C SER A 257 -5.33 6.08 -29.56
N SER A 258 -5.05 6.99 -28.60
CA SER A 258 -3.71 7.22 -28.04
C SER A 258 -3.84 7.37 -26.52
N PRO A 259 -3.79 6.26 -25.77
CA PRO A 259 -3.84 6.29 -24.33
C PRO A 259 -2.63 7.02 -23.72
N ARG A 260 -2.87 7.77 -22.66
CA ARG A 260 -1.82 8.50 -21.91
C ARG A 260 -1.45 7.76 -20.60
N LEU A 261 -2.34 6.88 -20.10
CA LEU A 261 -2.06 5.98 -19.00
C LEU A 261 -1.72 4.59 -19.53
N ASN A 262 -0.81 3.91 -18.86
CA ASN A 262 -0.40 2.54 -19.14
C ASN A 262 -0.89 1.55 -18.07
N GLY A 263 -1.60 2.02 -17.05
CA GLY A 263 -2.16 1.20 -16.00
C GLY A 263 -2.69 2.01 -14.82
N CYS A 264 -3.20 1.28 -13.82
CA CYS A 264 -3.61 1.83 -12.53
C CYS A 264 -3.19 0.89 -11.38
N VAL A 265 -3.22 1.45 -10.17
CA VAL A 265 -3.00 0.71 -8.94
C VAL A 265 -4.21 0.90 -8.03
N GLY A 266 -4.74 -0.17 -7.51
CA GLY A 266 -5.91 -0.18 -6.64
C GLY A 266 -6.21 -1.58 -6.15
N TRP A 267 -7.44 -1.80 -5.68
CA TRP A 267 -7.86 -3.10 -5.16
C TRP A 267 -9.16 -3.59 -5.79
N THR A 268 -9.46 -4.86 -5.55
CA THR A 268 -10.70 -5.50 -6.02
C THR A 268 -11.91 -4.99 -5.22
N PRO A 269 -13.10 -4.94 -5.83
CA PRO A 269 -13.42 -5.49 -7.15
C PRO A 269 -13.05 -4.59 -8.34
N ARG A 270 -12.67 -3.32 -8.14
CA ARG A 270 -12.48 -2.35 -9.24
C ARG A 270 -11.40 -2.76 -10.23
N THR A 271 -10.27 -3.27 -9.75
CA THR A 271 -9.17 -3.72 -10.61
C THR A 271 -9.56 -4.90 -11.51
N ASP A 272 -10.33 -5.87 -10.98
CA ASP A 272 -10.88 -6.97 -11.78
C ASP A 272 -11.86 -6.47 -12.86
N GLU A 273 -12.75 -5.54 -12.50
CA GLU A 273 -13.69 -4.93 -13.44
C GLU A 273 -12.97 -4.26 -14.62
N VAL A 274 -11.87 -3.55 -14.36
CA VAL A 274 -11.05 -2.93 -15.41
C VAL A 274 -10.48 -3.99 -16.35
N VAL A 275 -9.91 -5.06 -15.81
CA VAL A 275 -9.34 -6.15 -16.61
C VAL A 275 -10.44 -6.82 -17.46
N GLU A 276 -11.55 -7.18 -16.87
CA GLU A 276 -12.67 -7.85 -17.54
C GLU A 276 -13.28 -6.99 -18.66
N LYS A 277 -13.50 -5.69 -18.38
CA LYS A 277 -14.10 -4.75 -19.35
C LYS A 277 -13.13 -4.27 -20.42
N SER A 278 -11.82 -4.53 -20.28
CA SER A 278 -10.77 -4.04 -21.19
C SER A 278 -10.78 -4.68 -22.58
N ALA A 279 -11.59 -5.70 -22.82
CA ALA A 279 -11.55 -6.51 -24.04
C ALA A 279 -10.15 -7.10 -24.33
N GLY A 280 -9.41 -7.47 -23.27
CA GLY A 280 -8.08 -8.05 -23.36
C GLY A 280 -6.95 -7.04 -23.59
N LYS A 281 -7.19 -5.74 -23.50
CA LYS A 281 -6.16 -4.70 -23.62
C LYS A 281 -5.36 -4.57 -22.32
N ALA A 282 -5.98 -4.82 -21.16
CA ALA A 282 -5.34 -4.77 -19.84
C ALA A 282 -5.20 -6.16 -19.22
N LYS A 283 -4.31 -6.25 -18.25
CA LYS A 283 -4.12 -7.43 -17.39
C LYS A 283 -3.63 -7.01 -16.00
N ALA A 284 -3.84 -7.85 -14.99
CA ALA A 284 -3.08 -7.75 -13.76
C ALA A 284 -1.60 -8.06 -14.06
N LEU A 285 -0.70 -7.15 -13.67
CA LEU A 285 0.74 -7.37 -13.73
C LEU A 285 1.19 -8.14 -12.50
N VAL A 286 0.70 -7.72 -11.35
CA VAL A 286 1.04 -8.30 -10.05
C VAL A 286 -0.07 -7.98 -9.06
N SER A 287 -0.37 -8.94 -8.17
CA SER A 287 -1.15 -8.72 -6.97
C SER A 287 -0.27 -8.89 -5.72
N ASN A 288 -0.79 -8.47 -4.58
CA ASN A 288 -0.11 -8.68 -3.30
C ASN A 288 -0.37 -10.08 -2.68
N ARG A 289 -0.85 -11.04 -3.48
CA ARG A 289 -1.29 -12.37 -3.00
C ARG A 289 -0.24 -13.08 -2.14
N ASN A 290 1.02 -13.03 -2.57
CA ASN A 290 2.15 -13.64 -1.88
C ASN A 290 3.04 -12.63 -1.16
N LEU A 291 2.61 -11.35 -1.08
CA LEU A 291 3.33 -10.25 -0.47
C LEU A 291 2.63 -9.81 0.83
N LEU A 292 3.27 -10.00 1.98
CA LEU A 292 2.75 -9.53 3.28
C LEU A 292 3.15 -8.06 3.52
N VAL A 293 2.82 -7.17 2.59
CA VAL A 293 3.23 -5.75 2.65
C VAL A 293 2.06 -4.80 2.92
N ILE A 294 0.80 -5.25 2.77
CA ILE A 294 -0.38 -4.46 3.05
C ILE A 294 -1.13 -5.12 4.21
N ALA A 295 -1.13 -4.44 5.35
CA ALA A 295 -1.80 -4.88 6.57
C ALA A 295 -2.81 -3.82 7.03
N ASP A 296 -4.07 -4.22 7.05
CA ASP A 296 -5.18 -3.42 7.51
C ASP A 296 -5.20 -3.34 9.02
N VAL A 297 -5.33 -2.15 9.55
CA VAL A 297 -5.35 -1.85 10.98
C VAL A 297 -6.55 -0.98 11.35
N LEU A 298 -7.02 -1.12 12.57
CA LEU A 298 -8.02 -0.21 13.14
C LEU A 298 -7.29 0.99 13.75
N ALA A 299 -7.42 2.16 13.14
CA ALA A 299 -6.98 3.40 13.74
C ALA A 299 -8.10 3.97 14.62
N VAL A 300 -7.81 4.22 15.89
CA VAL A 300 -8.76 4.73 16.88
C VAL A 300 -8.32 6.11 17.33
N ASN A 301 -9.25 7.07 17.41
CA ASN A 301 -8.99 8.40 17.95
C ASN A 301 -8.38 8.28 19.36
N LYS A 302 -7.21 8.85 19.57
CA LYS A 302 -6.42 8.65 20.79
C LYS A 302 -7.09 9.22 22.03
N GLY A 303 -7.73 10.37 21.91
CA GLY A 303 -8.49 10.99 23.00
C GLY A 303 -9.65 10.08 23.43
N PHE A 304 -10.40 9.55 22.45
CA PHE A 304 -11.47 8.59 22.68
C PHE A 304 -10.96 7.29 23.33
N ALA A 305 -9.86 6.73 22.82
CA ALA A 305 -9.29 5.51 23.39
C ALA A 305 -8.90 5.66 24.86
N LYS A 306 -8.40 6.84 25.23
CA LYS A 306 -8.05 7.18 26.62
C LYS A 306 -9.29 7.36 27.49
N ALA A 307 -10.34 8.01 26.97
CA ALA A 307 -11.55 8.31 27.71
C ALA A 307 -12.48 7.08 27.87
N HIS A 308 -12.53 6.21 26.86
CA HIS A 308 -13.46 5.09 26.75
C HIS A 308 -12.76 3.74 26.45
N PRO A 309 -11.78 3.29 27.27
CA PRO A 309 -10.99 2.09 26.98
C PRO A 309 -11.85 0.81 26.90
N ASP A 310 -12.99 0.77 27.59
CA ASP A 310 -13.90 -0.38 27.55
C ASP A 310 -14.61 -0.50 26.18
N MET A 311 -14.96 0.63 25.56
CA MET A 311 -15.54 0.63 24.21
C MET A 311 -14.51 0.21 23.18
N VAL A 312 -13.25 0.65 23.31
CA VAL A 312 -12.16 0.21 22.41
C VAL A 312 -11.89 -1.28 22.57
N ARG A 313 -11.89 -1.80 23.80
CA ARG A 313 -11.78 -3.25 24.05
C ARG A 313 -12.93 -4.01 23.39
N GLY A 314 -14.14 -3.44 23.44
CA GLY A 314 -15.33 -3.98 22.77
C GLY A 314 -15.15 -4.02 21.25
N LEU A 315 -14.60 -2.96 20.62
CA LEU A 315 -14.30 -2.93 19.20
C LEU A 315 -13.29 -4.02 18.83
N VAL A 316 -12.18 -4.09 19.54
CA VAL A 316 -11.12 -5.12 19.32
C VAL A 316 -11.70 -6.53 19.43
N HIS A 317 -12.48 -6.80 20.50
CA HIS A 317 -13.10 -8.12 20.71
C HIS A 317 -14.11 -8.44 19.60
N GLY A 318 -14.98 -7.50 19.26
CA GLY A 318 -16.03 -7.71 18.25
C GLY A 318 -15.44 -7.96 16.86
N ILE A 319 -14.40 -7.23 16.45
CA ILE A 319 -13.74 -7.47 15.16
C ILE A 319 -13.08 -8.85 15.14
N LEU A 320 -12.35 -9.24 16.19
CA LEU A 320 -11.76 -10.58 16.27
C LEU A 320 -12.82 -11.69 16.25
N GLU A 321 -13.95 -11.49 16.93
CA GLU A 321 -15.07 -12.43 16.92
C GLU A 321 -15.73 -12.50 15.54
N GLY A 322 -15.95 -11.35 14.87
CA GLY A 322 -16.46 -11.31 13.51
C GLY A 322 -15.52 -11.99 12.50
N ASN A 323 -14.22 -11.74 12.63
CA ASN A 323 -13.19 -12.43 11.85
C ASN A 323 -13.27 -13.95 12.07
N ARG A 324 -13.41 -14.41 13.32
CA ARG A 324 -13.59 -15.83 13.65
C ARG A 324 -14.84 -16.39 12.99
N ARG A 325 -15.99 -15.71 13.06
CA ARG A 325 -17.24 -16.15 12.43
C ARG A 325 -17.12 -16.26 10.91
N LEU A 326 -16.44 -15.33 10.26
CA LEU A 326 -16.21 -15.41 8.81
C LEU A 326 -15.27 -16.53 8.42
N ARG A 327 -14.23 -16.83 9.22
CA ARG A 327 -13.35 -17.98 8.93
C ARG A 327 -14.02 -19.31 9.18
N ASP A 328 -14.69 -19.48 10.32
CA ASP A 328 -15.18 -20.77 10.80
C ASP A 328 -16.61 -21.07 10.33
N GLN A 329 -17.40 -20.05 10.04
CA GLN A 329 -18.84 -20.12 9.73
C GLN A 329 -19.20 -19.20 8.56
N GLN A 330 -18.38 -19.18 7.50
CA GLN A 330 -18.52 -18.27 6.36
C GLN A 330 -19.92 -18.31 5.75
N ALA A 331 -20.45 -19.51 5.49
CA ALA A 331 -21.75 -19.68 4.84
C ALA A 331 -22.92 -19.01 5.60
N GLN A 332 -22.81 -18.85 6.92
CA GLN A 332 -23.85 -18.23 7.76
C GLN A 332 -23.70 -16.71 7.83
N ASN A 333 -22.50 -16.17 7.57
CA ASN A 333 -22.17 -14.77 7.81
C ASN A 333 -21.92 -13.97 6.53
N ILE A 334 -21.65 -14.65 5.39
CA ILE A 334 -21.30 -13.99 4.14
C ILE A 334 -22.40 -13.07 3.60
N GLY A 335 -23.67 -13.44 3.79
CA GLY A 335 -24.81 -12.64 3.33
C GLY A 335 -24.90 -11.25 3.97
N VAL A 336 -24.39 -11.09 5.20
CA VAL A 336 -24.33 -9.77 5.86
C VAL A 336 -23.28 -8.89 5.18
N VAL A 337 -22.12 -9.43 4.84
CA VAL A 337 -21.05 -8.72 4.14
C VAL A 337 -21.51 -8.36 2.72
N ALA A 338 -22.07 -9.33 1.99
CA ALA A 338 -22.60 -9.12 0.64
C ALA A 338 -23.62 -7.98 0.60
N LYS A 339 -24.57 -7.99 1.55
CA LYS A 339 -25.57 -6.94 1.65
C LYS A 339 -24.97 -5.57 1.95
N ALA A 340 -23.95 -5.50 2.81
CA ALA A 340 -23.30 -4.25 3.20
C ALA A 340 -22.61 -3.56 2.02
N PHE A 341 -21.97 -4.33 1.15
CA PHE A 341 -21.26 -3.80 -0.03
C PHE A 341 -22.11 -3.82 -1.30
N GLY A 342 -23.34 -4.34 -1.26
CA GLY A 342 -24.18 -4.48 -2.46
C GLY A 342 -23.71 -5.56 -3.42
N TRP A 343 -22.91 -6.51 -2.94
CA TRP A 343 -22.39 -7.64 -3.71
C TRP A 343 -23.35 -8.84 -3.72
N SER A 344 -23.16 -9.75 -4.67
CA SER A 344 -23.71 -11.09 -4.53
C SER A 344 -22.92 -11.87 -3.46
N GLU A 345 -23.52 -12.94 -2.90
CA GLU A 345 -22.76 -13.80 -1.98
C GLU A 345 -21.59 -14.52 -2.67
N ALA A 346 -21.66 -14.74 -3.97
CA ALA A 346 -20.57 -15.33 -4.74
C ALA A 346 -19.39 -14.36 -4.85
N ASP A 347 -19.67 -13.10 -5.16
CA ASP A 347 -18.65 -12.05 -5.22
C ASP A 347 -18.03 -11.84 -3.83
N ALA A 348 -18.85 -11.76 -2.78
CA ALA A 348 -18.36 -11.62 -1.41
C ALA A 348 -17.43 -12.78 -0.99
N ARG A 349 -17.72 -14.04 -1.42
CA ARG A 349 -16.82 -15.17 -1.19
C ARG A 349 -15.52 -15.06 -1.98
N ASN A 350 -15.61 -14.61 -3.24
CA ASN A 350 -14.42 -14.36 -4.06
C ASN A 350 -13.52 -13.31 -3.41
N GLU A 351 -14.08 -12.18 -3.02
CA GLU A 351 -13.34 -11.10 -2.38
C GLU A 351 -12.72 -11.54 -1.03
N LEU A 352 -13.47 -12.28 -0.20
CA LEU A 352 -12.93 -12.84 1.05
C LEU A 352 -11.79 -13.84 0.83
N SER A 353 -11.72 -14.50 -0.33
CA SER A 353 -10.61 -15.41 -0.65
C SER A 353 -9.27 -14.69 -0.84
N ARG A 354 -9.31 -13.37 -1.03
CA ARG A 354 -8.17 -12.47 -1.25
C ARG A 354 -7.76 -11.72 0.02
N VAL A 355 -8.26 -12.18 1.16
CA VAL A 355 -8.01 -11.57 2.47
C VAL A 355 -7.59 -12.63 3.46
N HIS A 356 -6.65 -12.30 4.33
CA HIS A 356 -6.38 -13.05 5.54
C HIS A 356 -6.92 -12.29 6.75
N LEU A 357 -8.03 -12.74 7.32
CA LEU A 357 -8.61 -12.15 8.52
C LEU A 357 -7.81 -12.55 9.74
N SER A 358 -7.13 -11.61 10.38
CA SER A 358 -6.23 -11.87 11.50
C SER A 358 -6.96 -12.33 12.76
N ASN A 359 -6.31 -13.23 13.51
CA ASN A 359 -6.76 -13.73 14.80
C ASN A 359 -5.94 -13.14 15.96
N LEU A 360 -6.26 -13.49 17.21
CA LEU A 360 -5.59 -12.93 18.37
C LEU A 360 -4.08 -13.30 18.46
N PRO A 361 -3.64 -14.56 18.30
CA PRO A 361 -2.22 -14.89 18.23
C PRO A 361 -1.46 -14.16 17.12
N GLU A 362 -2.06 -14.01 15.94
CA GLU A 362 -1.47 -13.29 14.80
C GLU A 362 -1.29 -11.81 15.10
N ASN A 363 -2.30 -11.17 15.69
CA ASN A 363 -2.21 -9.79 16.14
C ASN A 363 -1.03 -9.56 17.10
N ARG A 364 -0.90 -10.41 18.11
CA ARG A 364 0.22 -10.31 19.06
C ARG A 364 1.58 -10.51 18.38
N ALA A 365 1.67 -11.45 17.45
CA ALA A 365 2.89 -11.70 16.69
C ALA A 365 3.20 -10.55 15.70
N PHE A 366 2.17 -9.93 15.11
CA PHE A 366 2.29 -8.78 14.21
C PHE A 366 2.94 -7.59 14.92
N PHE A 367 2.40 -7.18 16.06
CA PHE A 367 2.95 -6.05 16.83
C PHE A 367 4.29 -6.36 17.48
N ALA A 368 4.53 -7.61 17.86
CA ALA A 368 5.82 -8.07 18.43
C ALA A 368 6.91 -8.27 17.36
N GLY A 369 6.60 -8.18 16.07
CA GLY A 369 7.57 -8.44 14.99
C GLY A 369 7.96 -9.91 14.83
N THR A 370 7.15 -10.84 15.35
CA THR A 370 7.47 -12.28 15.37
C THR A 370 6.66 -13.11 14.36
N ILE A 371 5.66 -12.50 13.70
CA ILE A 371 4.87 -13.17 12.67
C ILE A 371 5.69 -13.38 11.40
N ASP A 372 6.33 -12.31 10.98
CA ASP A 372 7.29 -12.19 9.89
C ASP A 372 7.97 -10.82 10.06
N SER A 373 9.28 -10.71 9.85
CA SER A 373 9.97 -9.43 10.10
C SER A 373 9.53 -8.33 9.16
N ALA A 374 9.25 -8.64 7.89
CA ALA A 374 8.84 -7.67 6.88
C ALA A 374 7.33 -7.41 6.89
N GLY A 375 6.51 -8.44 7.14
CA GLY A 375 5.06 -8.36 7.26
C GLY A 375 4.56 -7.91 8.63
N SER A 376 5.43 -7.63 9.60
CA SER A 376 5.07 -7.08 10.91
C SER A 376 4.75 -5.59 10.84
N PHE A 377 4.12 -5.06 11.90
CA PHE A 377 3.82 -3.63 12.02
C PHE A 377 5.05 -2.76 11.78
N GLY A 378 6.15 -3.03 12.48
CA GLY A 378 7.40 -2.30 12.33
C GLY A 378 8.05 -2.50 10.96
N GLY A 379 7.97 -3.71 10.40
CA GLY A 379 8.52 -4.03 9.08
C GLY A 379 7.81 -3.29 7.95
N ILE A 380 6.48 -3.31 7.91
CA ILE A 380 5.69 -2.58 6.90
C ILE A 380 5.90 -1.07 7.05
N PHE A 381 5.82 -0.54 8.28
CA PHE A 381 6.07 0.87 8.55
C PHE A 381 7.46 1.31 8.03
N GLN A 382 8.51 0.53 8.30
CA GLN A 382 9.86 0.82 7.82
C GLN A 382 9.96 0.73 6.29
N SER A 383 9.29 -0.24 5.66
CA SER A 383 9.23 -0.36 4.20
C SER A 383 8.55 0.85 3.57
N SER A 384 7.49 1.38 4.19
CA SER A 384 6.83 2.62 3.77
C SER A 384 7.79 3.82 3.86
N VAL A 385 8.46 4.01 5.00
CA VAL A 385 9.46 5.09 5.15
C VAL A 385 10.52 5.04 4.04
N LEU A 386 11.02 3.86 3.71
CA LEU A 386 12.02 3.68 2.65
C LEU A 386 11.45 3.97 1.26
N SER A 387 10.23 3.49 0.98
CA SER A 387 9.60 3.63 -0.35
C SER A 387 9.17 5.07 -0.65
N TYR A 388 8.76 5.83 0.35
CA TYR A 388 8.47 7.26 0.20
C TYR A 388 9.73 8.13 0.23
N GLY A 389 10.82 7.66 0.82
CA GLY A 389 12.13 8.34 0.80
C GLY A 389 12.06 9.80 1.26
N SER A 390 12.44 10.74 0.38
CA SER A 390 12.49 12.18 0.70
C SER A 390 11.13 12.82 0.99
N VAL A 391 10.01 12.18 0.68
CA VAL A 391 8.66 12.64 1.05
C VAL A 391 8.52 12.66 2.56
N ILE A 392 9.00 11.64 3.25
CA ILE A 392 8.97 11.52 4.72
C ILE A 392 10.29 12.07 5.30
N LYS A 393 10.37 13.38 5.47
CA LYS A 393 11.60 14.05 5.94
C LYS A 393 12.01 13.66 7.37
N ASN A 394 11.04 13.44 8.25
CA ASN A 394 11.25 13.17 9.66
C ASN A 394 10.38 11.99 10.10
N PRO A 395 10.77 10.76 9.82
CA PRO A 395 10.00 9.58 10.21
C PRO A 395 9.82 9.55 11.74
N THR A 396 8.64 9.13 12.15
CA THR A 396 8.32 8.96 13.57
C THR A 396 8.60 7.52 14.03
N ASP A 397 8.70 7.32 15.34
CA ASP A 397 8.78 5.98 15.91
C ASP A 397 7.42 5.27 15.72
N PRO A 398 7.34 4.12 15.06
CA PRO A 398 6.10 3.35 14.91
C PRO A 398 5.46 2.95 16.24
N ALA A 399 6.25 2.76 17.31
CA ALA A 399 5.74 2.39 18.63
C ALA A 399 4.77 3.41 19.23
N ARG A 400 4.80 4.68 18.78
CA ARG A 400 3.86 5.70 19.24
C ARG A 400 2.40 5.42 18.92
N PHE A 401 2.15 4.61 17.90
CA PHE A 401 0.81 4.25 17.47
C PHE A 401 0.28 2.99 18.17
N VAL A 402 1.15 2.10 18.64
CA VAL A 402 0.77 0.76 19.08
C VAL A 402 0.26 0.77 20.53
N ASP A 403 -0.90 0.15 20.74
CA ASP A 403 -1.43 -0.17 22.07
C ASP A 403 -1.98 -1.60 22.10
N THR A 404 -1.14 -2.55 22.52
CA THR A 404 -1.49 -3.98 22.63
C THR A 404 -2.23 -4.34 23.90
N SER A 405 -2.44 -3.40 24.83
CA SER A 405 -3.08 -3.67 26.12
C SER A 405 -4.48 -4.28 25.99
N PHE A 406 -5.20 -3.92 24.93
CA PHE A 406 -6.53 -4.46 24.61
C PHE A 406 -6.46 -5.93 24.21
N LEU A 407 -5.48 -6.32 23.38
CA LEU A 407 -5.24 -7.71 22.98
C LEU A 407 -4.80 -8.55 24.18
N ASP A 408 -3.90 -8.02 25.00
CA ASP A 408 -3.42 -8.69 26.20
C ASP A 408 -4.54 -8.89 27.24
N ALA A 409 -5.46 -7.93 27.35
CA ALA A 409 -6.63 -8.06 28.22
C ALA A 409 -7.59 -9.19 27.75
N LEU A 410 -7.76 -9.38 26.43
CA LEU A 410 -8.55 -10.49 25.89
C LEU A 410 -7.85 -11.84 26.11
N ALA A 411 -6.56 -11.91 25.84
CA ALA A 411 -5.74 -13.10 26.09
C ALA A 411 -5.74 -13.49 27.56
N GLY A 412 -5.62 -12.51 28.47
CA GLY A 412 -5.66 -12.72 29.94
C GLY A 412 -6.99 -13.27 30.45
N LYS A 413 -8.08 -13.07 29.71
CA LYS A 413 -9.39 -13.69 29.97
C LYS A 413 -9.55 -15.09 29.36
N GLY A 414 -8.53 -15.60 28.68
CA GLY A 414 -8.58 -16.89 27.99
C GLY A 414 -9.44 -16.89 26.71
N LEU A 415 -9.79 -15.72 26.18
CA LEU A 415 -10.55 -15.63 24.93
C LEU A 415 -9.67 -16.05 23.75
N PHE A 416 -10.22 -16.81 22.81
CA PHE A 416 -9.54 -17.30 21.61
C PHE A 416 -8.29 -18.18 21.91
N ALA A 417 -8.25 -18.84 23.06
CA ALA A 417 -7.09 -19.64 23.51
C ALA A 417 -6.77 -20.82 22.58
N GLU A 418 -7.77 -21.31 21.83
CA GLU A 418 -7.62 -22.40 20.85
C GLU A 418 -6.99 -21.96 19.53
N GLN A 419 -6.96 -20.66 19.24
CA GLN A 419 -6.44 -20.13 17.99
C GLN A 419 -4.92 -20.24 17.91
N LYS A 420 -4.41 -20.41 16.69
CA LYS A 420 -2.98 -20.47 16.37
C LYS A 420 -2.70 -19.54 15.20
N ILE A 421 -1.44 -19.17 15.02
CA ILE A 421 -0.99 -18.46 13.81
C ILE A 421 -1.25 -19.38 12.60
N ALA A 422 -2.04 -18.90 11.66
CA ALA A 422 -2.52 -19.66 10.50
C ALA A 422 -2.09 -19.06 9.15
N ILE A 423 -1.28 -17.98 9.17
CA ILE A 423 -0.74 -17.43 7.92
C ILE A 423 0.20 -18.45 7.30
N ALA A 424 -0.29 -19.13 6.27
CA ALA A 424 0.49 -20.07 5.48
C ALA A 424 0.99 -19.39 4.20
N PRO A 425 2.20 -19.69 3.73
CA PRO A 425 2.61 -19.33 2.39
C PRO A 425 1.67 -19.99 1.38
N ILE A 426 1.25 -19.24 0.36
CA ILE A 426 0.49 -19.81 -0.75
C ILE A 426 1.51 -20.59 -1.59
N LYS A 427 1.42 -21.90 -1.56
CA LYS A 427 2.25 -22.80 -2.38
C LYS A 427 1.51 -23.05 -3.69
N THR A 428 1.99 -22.46 -4.77
CA THR A 428 1.59 -22.88 -6.11
C THR A 428 2.69 -23.78 -6.68
N SER A 429 2.33 -24.99 -7.04
CA SER A 429 3.23 -25.93 -7.70
C SER A 429 3.16 -25.69 -9.20
N THR A 430 4.06 -24.93 -9.76
CA THR A 430 4.27 -24.90 -11.21
C THR A 430 5.69 -25.34 -11.52
N ASN A 431 5.81 -26.43 -12.30
CA ASN A 431 7.07 -26.87 -12.93
C ASN A 431 7.44 -26.04 -14.16
N ALA A 432 7.04 -24.75 -14.20
CA ALA A 432 7.43 -23.84 -15.27
C ALA A 432 8.91 -23.45 -15.13
N SER A 433 9.62 -23.35 -16.24
CA SER A 433 10.96 -22.80 -16.26
C SER A 433 10.96 -21.38 -15.69
N LEU A 434 11.65 -21.16 -14.57
CA LEU A 434 11.69 -19.87 -13.88
C LEU A 434 12.38 -18.76 -14.71
N GLU A 435 13.09 -19.11 -15.78
CA GLU A 435 13.90 -18.15 -16.53
C GLU A 435 13.11 -17.24 -17.49
N GLY A 436 11.82 -17.50 -17.71
CA GLY A 436 11.08 -16.85 -18.78
C GLY A 436 10.32 -15.58 -18.39
N ASP A 437 9.84 -15.47 -17.15
CA ASP A 437 8.87 -14.43 -16.78
C ASP A 437 9.02 -13.99 -15.30
N PRO A 438 10.10 -13.28 -14.93
CA PRO A 438 10.25 -12.77 -13.57
C PRO A 438 9.30 -11.60 -13.31
N LEU A 439 8.74 -11.53 -12.11
CA LEU A 439 7.97 -10.37 -11.66
C LEU A 439 8.81 -9.09 -11.73
N LEU A 440 10.04 -9.17 -11.21
CA LEU A 440 11.03 -8.11 -11.28
C LEU A 440 12.45 -8.69 -11.35
N SER A 441 13.36 -7.90 -11.86
CA SER A 441 14.78 -8.22 -11.80
C SER A 441 15.57 -7.03 -11.25
N LYS A 442 16.67 -7.32 -10.57
CA LYS A 442 17.57 -6.31 -10.00
C LYS A 442 19.01 -6.75 -10.23
N ASP A 443 19.77 -5.92 -10.93
CA ASP A 443 21.20 -6.12 -11.09
C ASP A 443 21.92 -5.76 -9.79
N ILE A 444 22.52 -6.77 -9.16
CA ILE A 444 23.27 -6.60 -7.93
C ILE A 444 24.73 -6.95 -8.21
N ARG A 445 25.61 -5.98 -7.99
CA ARG A 445 27.03 -6.16 -8.20
C ARG A 445 27.71 -6.62 -6.91
N PHE A 446 27.72 -7.92 -6.68
CA PHE A 446 28.54 -8.48 -5.60
C PHE A 446 30.02 -8.32 -5.90
N PHE A 447 30.78 -8.00 -4.89
CA PHE A 447 32.22 -7.90 -4.94
C PHE A 447 32.86 -9.26 -4.62
N PHE A 448 33.72 -9.70 -5.50
CA PHE A 448 34.45 -10.96 -5.37
C PHE A 448 35.95 -10.67 -5.35
N GLU A 449 36.74 -11.57 -4.74
CA GLU A 449 38.16 -11.52 -4.87
C GLU A 449 38.60 -11.62 -6.33
N PRO A 450 39.74 -11.03 -6.73
CA PRO A 450 40.18 -11.01 -8.11
C PRO A 450 40.28 -12.42 -8.73
N ASN A 451 39.67 -12.60 -9.91
CA ASN A 451 39.63 -13.88 -10.66
C ASN A 451 39.07 -15.07 -9.85
N SER A 452 38.23 -14.82 -8.89
CA SER A 452 37.69 -15.82 -7.96
C SER A 452 36.15 -15.74 -7.91
N ALA A 453 35.52 -16.78 -7.36
CA ALA A 453 34.14 -16.80 -6.92
C ALA A 453 33.98 -16.58 -5.40
N VAL A 454 35.06 -16.28 -4.69
CA VAL A 454 35.02 -15.97 -3.27
C VAL A 454 34.48 -14.56 -3.07
N LEU A 455 33.39 -14.42 -2.31
CA LEU A 455 32.86 -13.12 -1.97
C LEU A 455 33.85 -12.32 -1.13
N ASP A 456 34.08 -11.06 -1.51
CA ASP A 456 34.89 -10.14 -0.73
C ASP A 456 34.14 -9.76 0.57
N ARG A 457 34.58 -10.32 1.69
CA ARG A 457 34.00 -10.09 3.02
C ARG A 457 34.29 -8.68 3.54
N SER A 458 35.27 -7.97 2.97
CA SER A 458 35.59 -6.60 3.37
C SER A 458 34.71 -5.56 2.68
N ALA A 459 33.96 -5.93 1.65
CA ALA A 459 33.03 -5.06 0.94
C ALA A 459 31.68 -4.96 1.70
N PRO A 460 31.38 -3.81 2.35
CA PRO A 460 30.16 -3.67 3.14
C PRO A 460 28.88 -3.80 2.31
N GLN A 461 28.94 -3.44 1.03
CA GLN A 461 27.83 -3.56 0.08
C GLN A 461 27.36 -5.02 -0.08
N ASN A 462 28.24 -6.00 0.02
CA ASN A 462 27.86 -7.40 -0.07
C ASN A 462 26.86 -7.79 1.03
N ALA A 463 27.04 -7.26 2.25
CA ALA A 463 26.12 -7.51 3.35
C ALA A 463 24.73 -6.90 3.09
N GLU A 464 24.68 -5.68 2.56
CA GLU A 464 23.44 -4.98 2.20
C GLU A 464 22.69 -5.71 1.06
N TYR A 465 23.43 -6.23 0.08
CA TYR A 465 22.85 -6.99 -1.03
C TYR A 465 22.26 -8.32 -0.58
N LEU A 466 22.91 -9.01 0.36
CA LEU A 466 22.35 -10.22 0.97
C LEU A 466 21.07 -9.90 1.77
N ASP A 467 21.03 -8.76 2.49
CA ASP A 467 19.83 -8.32 3.20
C ASP A 467 18.69 -8.01 2.22
N THR A 468 18.98 -7.40 1.08
CA THR A 468 17.99 -7.13 0.03
C THR A 468 17.35 -8.42 -0.51
N ILE A 469 18.17 -9.44 -0.83
CA ILE A 469 17.65 -10.73 -1.32
C ILE A 469 16.83 -11.43 -0.22
N ASN A 470 17.31 -11.42 1.01
CA ASN A 470 16.56 -12.00 2.13
C ASN A 470 15.22 -11.30 2.33
N ARG A 471 15.16 -9.97 2.14
CA ARG A 471 13.92 -9.21 2.21
C ARG A 471 12.91 -9.69 1.16
N PHE A 472 13.30 -9.88 -0.11
CA PHE A 472 12.42 -10.47 -1.14
C PHE A 472 11.79 -11.79 -0.70
N LEU A 473 12.59 -12.66 -0.14
CA LEU A 473 12.15 -13.98 0.30
C LEU A 473 11.30 -13.92 1.57
N THR A 474 11.50 -12.89 2.41
CA THR A 474 10.78 -12.72 3.67
C THR A 474 9.40 -12.12 3.44
N VAL A 475 9.29 -11.08 2.60
CA VAL A 475 7.99 -10.44 2.31
C VAL A 475 7.07 -11.31 1.45
N SER A 476 7.62 -12.28 0.73
CA SER A 476 6.86 -13.18 -0.13
C SER A 476 7.20 -14.65 0.15
N PRO A 477 6.58 -15.26 1.16
CA PRO A 477 6.89 -16.65 1.55
C PRO A 477 6.73 -17.68 0.45
N GLY A 478 5.87 -17.40 -0.57
CA GLY A 478 5.67 -18.27 -1.74
C GLY A 478 6.62 -18.01 -2.91
N SER A 479 7.50 -17.00 -2.83
CA SER A 479 8.38 -16.63 -3.95
C SER A 479 9.65 -17.45 -4.03
N THR A 480 10.25 -17.45 -5.23
CA THR A 480 11.57 -18.00 -5.52
C THR A 480 12.47 -16.91 -6.08
N VAL A 481 13.73 -16.95 -5.75
CA VAL A 481 14.77 -16.06 -6.29
C VAL A 481 15.73 -16.86 -7.15
N LEU A 482 15.92 -16.42 -8.38
CA LEU A 482 16.95 -16.92 -9.31
C LEU A 482 18.14 -15.97 -9.32
N LEU A 483 19.30 -16.48 -8.96
CA LEU A 483 20.59 -15.79 -8.98
C LEU A 483 21.30 -16.11 -10.30
N ARG A 484 21.38 -15.14 -11.22
CA ARG A 484 22.02 -15.30 -12.53
C ARG A 484 23.38 -14.62 -12.54
N GLY A 485 24.43 -15.39 -12.54
CA GLY A 485 25.80 -14.88 -12.58
C GLY A 485 26.26 -14.53 -13.99
N HIS A 486 26.92 -13.39 -14.12
CA HIS A 486 27.49 -12.92 -15.38
C HIS A 486 28.98 -12.57 -15.21
N VAL A 487 29.72 -12.67 -16.30
CA VAL A 487 31.11 -12.19 -16.43
C VAL A 487 31.19 -11.26 -17.63
N ASP A 488 32.22 -10.43 -17.67
CA ASP A 488 32.41 -9.51 -18.79
C ASP A 488 32.93 -10.22 -20.07
N ASN A 489 32.66 -9.60 -21.21
CA ASN A 489 33.03 -10.07 -22.54
C ASN A 489 34.21 -9.30 -23.15
N ALA A 490 34.92 -8.47 -22.38
CA ALA A 490 35.91 -7.52 -22.88
C ALA A 490 37.05 -8.20 -23.65
N ARG A 491 37.41 -9.45 -23.29
CA ARG A 491 38.54 -10.18 -23.88
C ARG A 491 38.15 -11.16 -24.97
N VAL A 492 36.92 -11.23 -25.41
CA VAL A 492 36.44 -12.22 -26.41
C VAL A 492 37.19 -12.04 -27.74
N ASN A 493 37.41 -10.80 -28.18
CA ASN A 493 38.16 -10.53 -29.43
C ASN A 493 39.64 -10.90 -29.30
N GLU A 494 40.26 -10.62 -28.15
CA GLU A 494 41.63 -11.04 -27.85
C GLU A 494 41.80 -12.58 -27.95
N PHE A 495 40.87 -13.33 -27.37
CA PHE A 495 40.87 -14.81 -27.47
C PHE A 495 40.69 -15.28 -28.90
N ARG A 496 39.89 -14.59 -29.72
CA ARG A 496 39.68 -14.90 -31.12
C ARG A 496 40.98 -14.69 -31.95
N GLU A 497 41.68 -13.61 -31.64
CA GLU A 497 42.99 -13.32 -32.29
C GLU A 497 44.08 -14.31 -31.88
N GLN A 498 44.11 -14.75 -30.62
CA GLN A 498 45.14 -15.64 -30.09
C GLN A 498 44.97 -17.11 -30.49
N GLY A 499 43.73 -17.59 -30.61
CA GLY A 499 43.48 -19.02 -30.83
C GLY A 499 42.19 -19.34 -31.59
N GLY A 500 41.63 -18.37 -32.30
CA GLY A 500 40.43 -18.53 -33.11
C GLY A 500 39.18 -18.91 -32.30
N GLU A 501 38.14 -19.36 -32.99
CA GLU A 501 36.86 -19.73 -32.38
C GLU A 501 36.95 -20.92 -31.40
N GLN A 502 37.99 -21.77 -31.55
CA GLN A 502 38.19 -22.87 -30.62
C GLN A 502 38.60 -22.37 -29.22
N LEU A 503 39.49 -21.37 -29.16
CA LEU A 503 39.86 -20.75 -27.89
C LEU A 503 38.68 -19.98 -27.29
N VAL A 504 37.92 -19.24 -28.11
CA VAL A 504 36.71 -18.55 -27.67
C VAL A 504 35.72 -19.53 -27.01
N LYS A 505 35.41 -20.67 -27.63
CA LYS A 505 34.54 -21.70 -27.06
C LYS A 505 35.07 -22.27 -25.74
N SER A 506 36.38 -22.53 -25.66
CA SER A 506 37.01 -23.02 -24.42
C SER A 506 36.90 -22.00 -23.28
N MET A 507 37.14 -20.72 -23.60
CA MET A 507 37.01 -19.63 -22.60
C MET A 507 35.57 -19.33 -22.23
N ALA A 508 34.60 -19.51 -23.16
CA ALA A 508 33.16 -19.39 -22.86
C ALA A 508 32.73 -20.41 -21.80
N LEU A 509 33.20 -21.66 -21.90
CA LEU A 509 32.92 -22.68 -20.87
C LEU A 509 33.47 -22.31 -19.49
N LYS A 510 34.70 -21.74 -19.45
CA LYS A 510 35.29 -21.24 -18.20
C LYS A 510 34.51 -20.05 -17.63
N ALA A 511 34.07 -19.13 -18.48
CA ALA A 511 33.25 -18.00 -18.10
C ALA A 511 31.88 -18.45 -17.54
N MET A 512 31.26 -19.44 -18.19
CA MET A 512 30.03 -20.06 -17.71
C MET A 512 30.19 -20.66 -16.31
N GLU A 513 31.25 -21.45 -16.11
CA GLU A 513 31.51 -22.07 -14.81
C GLU A 513 31.86 -21.03 -13.73
N LEU A 514 32.70 -20.01 -14.03
CA LEU A 514 32.99 -18.94 -13.07
C LEU A 514 31.74 -18.17 -12.67
N SER A 515 30.87 -17.83 -13.61
CA SER A 515 29.62 -17.13 -13.35
C SER A 515 28.67 -17.98 -12.49
N ARG A 516 28.60 -19.29 -12.75
CA ARG A 516 27.81 -20.23 -11.93
C ARG A 516 28.37 -20.33 -10.50
N GLN A 517 29.66 -20.43 -10.32
CA GLN A 517 30.32 -20.47 -9.01
C GLN A 517 30.06 -19.19 -8.21
N ARG A 518 30.01 -18.01 -8.85
CA ARG A 518 29.67 -16.74 -8.20
C ARG A 518 28.24 -16.71 -7.73
N SER A 519 27.29 -17.17 -8.53
CA SER A 519 25.88 -17.27 -8.10
C SER A 519 25.71 -18.24 -6.92
N LEU A 520 26.41 -19.37 -6.95
CA LEU A 520 26.43 -20.33 -5.84
C LEU A 520 27.04 -19.74 -4.58
N ALA A 521 28.13 -18.96 -4.68
CA ALA A 521 28.74 -18.31 -3.53
C ALA A 521 27.80 -17.30 -2.86
N VAL A 522 26.99 -16.57 -3.64
CA VAL A 522 25.94 -15.69 -3.10
C VAL A 522 24.87 -16.51 -2.39
N ARG A 523 24.38 -17.60 -2.99
CA ARG A 523 23.41 -18.50 -2.38
C ARG A 523 23.92 -19.07 -1.04
N ASP A 524 25.15 -19.55 -1.02
CA ASP A 524 25.75 -20.13 0.16
C ASP A 524 25.97 -19.08 1.26
N ALA A 525 26.36 -17.84 0.90
CA ALA A 525 26.46 -16.73 1.84
C ALA A 525 25.07 -16.34 2.45
N LEU A 526 24.01 -16.37 1.64
CA LEU A 526 22.63 -16.18 2.13
C LEU A 526 22.24 -17.23 3.16
N THR A 527 22.48 -18.50 2.87
CA THR A 527 22.12 -19.61 3.75
C THR A 527 23.01 -19.67 5.01
N GLU A 528 24.24 -19.22 4.93
CA GLU A 528 25.13 -19.04 6.08
C GLU A 528 24.63 -17.93 7.01
N LYS A 529 24.26 -16.77 6.44
CA LYS A 529 23.80 -15.59 7.18
C LYS A 529 22.38 -15.78 7.76
N TYR A 530 21.47 -16.39 7.02
CA TYR A 530 20.04 -16.54 7.39
C TYR A 530 19.67 -18.01 7.55
N LYS A 531 19.91 -18.56 8.73
CA LYS A 531 19.73 -19.99 9.04
C LYS A 531 18.30 -20.54 8.92
N LYS A 532 17.29 -19.64 8.90
CA LYS A 532 15.87 -20.00 8.71
C LYS A 532 15.43 -19.96 7.27
N LEU A 533 16.30 -19.53 6.34
CA LEU A 533 15.98 -19.41 4.93
C LEU A 533 15.85 -20.80 4.30
N ASP A 534 14.75 -21.03 3.60
CA ASP A 534 14.53 -22.26 2.83
C ASP A 534 15.36 -22.20 1.53
N VAL A 535 16.40 -23.03 1.48
CA VAL A 535 17.35 -23.10 0.34
C VAL A 535 16.64 -23.48 -0.97
N SER A 536 15.54 -24.23 -0.91
CA SER A 536 14.77 -24.63 -2.11
C SER A 536 14.15 -23.45 -2.85
N ARG A 537 14.11 -22.28 -2.22
CA ARG A 537 13.64 -21.02 -2.80
C ARG A 537 14.74 -20.20 -3.46
N LEU A 538 15.96 -20.71 -3.50
CA LEU A 538 17.13 -20.07 -4.10
C LEU A 538 17.67 -20.95 -5.24
N GLU A 539 17.53 -20.48 -6.46
CA GLU A 539 18.18 -21.07 -7.63
C GLU A 539 19.39 -20.26 -8.05
N ALA A 540 20.41 -20.92 -8.57
CA ALA A 540 21.65 -20.28 -8.99
C ALA A 540 22.12 -20.84 -10.33
N VAL A 541 22.27 -19.95 -11.32
CA VAL A 541 22.72 -20.30 -12.69
C VAL A 541 23.87 -19.41 -13.15
N GLY A 542 24.71 -19.92 -14.03
CA GLY A 542 25.72 -19.13 -14.73
C GLY A 542 25.25 -18.78 -16.14
N ARG A 543 25.54 -17.56 -16.59
CA ARG A 543 25.26 -17.05 -17.94
C ARG A 543 26.53 -16.68 -18.71
N GLY A 544 27.69 -16.89 -18.11
CA GLY A 544 28.96 -16.53 -18.75
C GLY A 544 28.96 -15.06 -19.18
N TRP A 545 29.36 -14.80 -20.41
CA TRP A 545 29.37 -13.47 -21.03
C TRP A 545 28.34 -13.25 -22.14
N GLU A 546 27.37 -14.16 -22.27
CA GLU A 546 26.44 -14.18 -23.41
C GLU A 546 25.39 -13.05 -23.34
N GLU A 547 25.14 -12.52 -22.15
CA GLU A 547 24.11 -11.49 -21.88
C GLU A 547 24.75 -10.22 -21.28
N PRO A 548 25.48 -9.41 -22.10
CA PRO A 548 26.03 -8.15 -21.59
C PRO A 548 24.94 -7.12 -21.37
N ALA A 549 24.89 -6.51 -20.19
CA ALA A 549 23.94 -5.44 -19.86
C ALA A 549 24.43 -4.06 -20.37
N SER A 550 25.70 -3.89 -20.62
CA SER A 550 26.32 -2.60 -20.97
C SER A 550 27.55 -2.76 -21.86
N PRO A 551 27.88 -1.75 -22.66
CA PRO A 551 29.19 -1.63 -23.27
C PRO A 551 30.35 -1.53 -22.25
N ASP A 552 30.07 -1.03 -21.02
CA ASP A 552 31.06 -1.04 -19.94
C ASP A 552 31.19 -2.45 -19.35
N SER A 553 32.36 -3.05 -19.53
CA SER A 553 32.64 -4.40 -19.05
C SER A 553 32.53 -4.56 -17.53
N ASN A 554 32.72 -3.47 -16.77
CA ASN A 554 32.55 -3.51 -15.32
C ASN A 554 31.09 -3.75 -14.92
N LEU A 555 30.13 -3.26 -15.70
CA LEU A 555 28.72 -3.48 -15.46
C LEU A 555 28.25 -4.89 -15.82
N ASN A 556 29.03 -5.60 -16.64
CA ASN A 556 28.74 -6.97 -17.03
C ASN A 556 29.21 -8.01 -15.99
N ARG A 557 30.05 -7.62 -15.03
CA ARG A 557 30.47 -8.47 -13.91
C ARG A 557 29.46 -8.32 -12.75
N ARG A 558 28.33 -9.01 -12.82
CA ARG A 558 27.21 -8.88 -11.90
C ARG A 558 26.58 -10.23 -11.56
N VAL A 559 25.81 -10.24 -10.47
CA VAL A 559 24.78 -11.26 -10.24
C VAL A 559 23.44 -10.56 -10.36
N GLU A 560 22.65 -10.94 -11.35
CA GLU A 560 21.28 -10.49 -11.54
C GLU A 560 20.39 -11.30 -10.60
N VAL A 561 19.52 -10.62 -9.88
CA VAL A 561 18.54 -11.22 -8.97
C VAL A 561 17.17 -11.10 -9.60
N GLN A 562 16.58 -12.21 -9.97
CA GLN A 562 15.23 -12.29 -10.51
C GLN A 562 14.28 -12.84 -9.45
N TRP A 563 13.21 -12.12 -9.18
CA TRP A 563 12.22 -12.50 -8.20
C TRP A 563 10.93 -12.98 -8.88
N PHE A 564 10.51 -14.17 -8.52
CA PHE A 564 9.31 -14.82 -9.04
C PHE A 564 8.31 -14.97 -7.90
N THR A 565 7.14 -14.40 -8.06
CA THR A 565 5.98 -14.72 -7.23
C THR A 565 5.16 -15.78 -7.94
N LEU A 566 4.86 -16.86 -7.25
CA LEU A 566 3.97 -17.89 -7.79
C LEU A 566 2.53 -17.40 -7.55
N GLU A 567 1.86 -16.93 -8.59
CA GLU A 567 0.44 -16.55 -8.57
C GLU A 567 -0.49 -17.70 -8.95
#